data_a7cd8cb87986b70f6660c14dc716756a
#
_entry.id   a7cd8cb87986b70f6660c14dc716756a
#
_cell.length_a   1.000
_cell.length_b   1.000
_cell.length_c   1.000
_cell.angle_alpha   90.00
_cell.angle_beta   90.00
_cell.angle_gamma   90.00
#
_symmetry.space_group_name_H-M   'P 1'
#
loop_
_entity.id
_entity.type
_entity.pdbx_description
1 polymer ?
#
loop_
_entity_poly.entity_id
_entity_poly.type
_entity_poly.pdbx_seq_one_letter_code
_entity_poly.pdbx_strand_id
1 'polypeptide(L)'
;MTSTASHAFRYSTVDGEHRHELEIKRSRFITVLRRAETEEAARSLVAELRREFHDARHHCSAFVLGPDRMTQRSNDDGEPSGTAGAPMLEALLKGSAVDGEADLSDVAAVVVRYFGGILLGAGGLVRAYSESVSRALATAPLIWRERLRLMSVEAPHGSAGRLENDLRAFGISVVGTDDGPTATSLRLAIEDAERAGAAFQERLATLTGGGCVAVDLETSWVDVP
;
A
#
# COMPACT_ATOMS: atom_id res chain seq x y z
N MET A 1 -19.76 -24.87 9.79
CA MET A 1 -18.31 -24.54 9.83
C MET A 1 -18.18 -23.11 9.36
N THR A 2 -18.21 -22.17 10.30
CA THR A 2 -18.03 -20.74 10.03
C THR A 2 -16.56 -20.51 9.75
N SER A 3 -16.23 -20.21 8.50
CA SER A 3 -14.91 -19.70 8.11
C SER A 3 -14.71 -18.38 8.86
N THR A 4 -13.91 -18.38 9.91
CA THR A 4 -13.33 -17.17 10.46
C THR A 4 -12.48 -16.57 9.36
N ALA A 5 -12.99 -15.51 8.74
CA ALA A 5 -12.17 -14.68 7.86
C ALA A 5 -10.96 -14.25 8.69
N SER A 6 -9.79 -14.75 8.31
CA SER A 6 -8.52 -14.29 8.86
C SER A 6 -8.43 -12.80 8.50
N HIS A 7 -8.72 -11.92 9.44
CA HIS A 7 -8.44 -10.51 9.24
C HIS A 7 -6.93 -10.39 9.10
N ALA A 8 -6.47 -10.00 7.93
CA ALA A 8 -5.07 -9.66 7.75
C ALA A 8 -4.72 -8.55 8.74
N PHE A 9 -3.68 -8.74 9.52
CA PHE A 9 -3.14 -7.71 10.43
C PHE A 9 -2.02 -6.91 9.76
N ARG A 10 -1.55 -7.39 8.60
CA ARG A 10 -0.44 -6.82 7.85
C ARG A 10 -0.57 -7.17 6.37
N TYR A 11 -0.20 -6.25 5.49
CA TYR A 11 -0.01 -6.48 4.06
C TYR A 11 1.03 -5.53 3.50
N SER A 12 1.61 -5.86 2.34
CA SER A 12 2.53 -4.98 1.64
C SER A 12 1.82 -4.12 0.60
N THR A 13 2.38 -2.95 0.31
CA THR A 13 1.94 -2.07 -0.78
C THR A 13 3.14 -1.36 -1.41
N VAL A 14 2.93 -0.70 -2.53
CA VAL A 14 3.97 0.10 -3.20
C VAL A 14 4.16 1.42 -2.46
N ASP A 15 5.40 1.81 -2.21
CA ASP A 15 5.74 3.12 -1.65
C ASP A 15 5.73 4.19 -2.75
N GLY A 16 4.59 4.87 -2.86
CA GLY A 16 4.37 5.92 -3.84
C GLY A 16 4.07 5.42 -5.26
N GLU A 17 4.81 5.91 -6.24
CA GLU A 17 4.70 5.52 -7.66
C GLU A 17 6.01 4.92 -8.14
N HIS A 18 5.92 3.83 -8.89
CA HIS A 18 7.07 3.19 -9.52
C HIS A 18 6.80 2.94 -11.00
N ARG A 19 7.81 3.19 -11.85
CA ARG A 19 7.74 3.01 -13.30
C ARG A 19 8.81 2.03 -13.77
N HIS A 20 8.43 1.16 -14.69
CA HIS A 20 9.32 0.22 -15.34
C HIS A 20 8.98 0.09 -16.82
N GLU A 21 9.99 0.04 -17.68
CA GLU A 21 9.80 -0.14 -19.11
C GLU A 21 10.39 -1.48 -19.56
N LEU A 22 9.64 -2.18 -20.39
CA LEU A 22 10.04 -3.46 -20.99
C LEU A 22 9.79 -3.43 -22.50
N GLU A 23 10.78 -3.83 -23.29
CA GLU A 23 10.62 -4.00 -24.73
C GLU A 23 10.56 -5.49 -25.10
N ILE A 24 9.49 -5.88 -25.81
CA ILE A 24 9.31 -7.23 -26.34
C ILE A 24 8.92 -7.16 -27.82
N LYS A 25 9.75 -7.71 -28.70
CA LYS A 25 9.52 -7.68 -30.15
C LYS A 25 9.21 -6.27 -30.67
N ARG A 26 10.01 -5.28 -30.25
CA ARG A 26 9.86 -3.85 -30.55
C ARG A 26 8.59 -3.20 -29.99
N SER A 27 7.69 -3.93 -29.36
CA SER A 27 6.60 -3.31 -28.59
C SER A 27 7.14 -2.84 -27.26
N ARG A 28 6.80 -1.58 -26.87
CA ARG A 28 7.16 -1.00 -25.58
C ARG A 28 5.99 -1.18 -24.63
N PHE A 29 6.28 -1.65 -23.44
CA PHE A 29 5.36 -1.80 -22.33
C PHE A 29 5.86 -0.94 -21.17
N ILE A 30 5.15 0.15 -20.87
CA ILE A 30 5.47 1.05 -19.76
C ILE A 30 4.51 0.72 -18.63
N THR A 31 5.02 0.09 -17.59
CA THR A 31 4.25 -0.26 -16.39
C THR A 31 4.40 0.85 -15.36
N VAL A 32 3.28 1.33 -14.87
CA VAL A 32 3.21 2.23 -13.72
C VAL A 32 2.47 1.52 -12.60
N LEU A 33 3.14 1.36 -11.47
CA LEU A 33 2.57 0.88 -10.22
C LEU A 33 2.37 2.08 -9.31
N ARG A 34 1.20 2.18 -8.68
CA ARG A 34 0.93 3.23 -7.69
C ARG A 34 0.06 2.67 -6.57
N ARG A 35 0.34 3.10 -5.35
CA ARG A 35 -0.56 2.84 -4.23
C ARG A 35 -1.93 3.45 -4.50
N ALA A 36 -2.95 2.66 -4.31
CA ALA A 36 -4.35 3.07 -4.47
C ALA A 36 -5.19 2.34 -3.41
N GLU A 37 -5.82 3.08 -2.53
CA GLU A 37 -6.66 2.53 -1.45
C GLU A 37 -8.14 2.51 -1.83
N THR A 38 -8.50 3.13 -2.97
CA THR A 38 -9.88 3.18 -3.48
C THR A 38 -9.93 2.93 -4.98
N GLU A 39 -11.11 2.52 -5.47
CA GLU A 39 -11.34 2.38 -6.92
C GLU A 39 -11.21 3.71 -7.67
N GLU A 40 -11.57 4.84 -7.03
CA GLU A 40 -11.41 6.17 -7.60
C GLU A 40 -9.94 6.50 -7.82
N ALA A 41 -9.08 6.21 -6.84
CA ALA A 41 -7.65 6.42 -6.96
C ALA A 41 -7.04 5.58 -8.10
N ALA A 42 -7.43 4.31 -8.20
CA ALA A 42 -7.00 3.44 -9.30
C ALA A 42 -7.46 3.93 -10.67
N ARG A 43 -8.72 4.40 -10.79
CA ARG A 43 -9.25 4.97 -12.04
C ARG A 43 -8.60 6.30 -12.39
N SER A 44 -8.27 7.13 -11.40
CA SER A 44 -7.56 8.40 -11.62
C SER A 44 -6.19 8.16 -12.22
N LEU A 45 -5.46 7.14 -11.77
CA LEU A 45 -4.19 6.74 -12.38
C LEU A 45 -4.33 6.42 -13.87
N VAL A 46 -5.35 5.63 -14.24
CA VAL A 46 -5.62 5.33 -15.66
C VAL A 46 -5.89 6.60 -16.47
N ALA A 47 -6.71 7.52 -15.92
CA ALA A 47 -7.05 8.78 -16.59
C ALA A 47 -5.85 9.72 -16.73
N GLU A 48 -4.95 9.75 -15.74
CA GLU A 48 -3.70 10.50 -15.79
C GLU A 48 -2.79 9.98 -16.88
N LEU A 49 -2.57 8.66 -16.92
CA LEU A 49 -1.68 8.02 -17.89
C LEU A 49 -2.23 8.07 -19.31
N ARG A 50 -3.56 8.08 -19.50
CA ARG A 50 -4.17 8.34 -20.81
C ARG A 50 -3.91 9.76 -21.32
N ARG A 51 -3.75 10.72 -20.45
CA ARG A 51 -3.38 12.10 -20.82
C ARG A 51 -1.89 12.22 -21.10
N GLU A 52 -1.06 11.56 -20.28
CA GLU A 52 0.41 11.56 -20.42
C GLU A 52 0.83 10.84 -21.72
N PHE A 53 0.27 9.66 -21.98
CA PHE A 53 0.59 8.81 -23.15
C PHE A 53 -0.59 8.79 -24.13
N HIS A 54 -1.06 9.96 -24.51
CA HIS A 54 -2.28 10.12 -25.33
C HIS A 54 -2.19 9.49 -26.73
N ASP A 55 -1.00 9.23 -27.23
CA ASP A 55 -0.70 8.58 -28.51
C ASP A 55 -0.61 7.04 -28.41
N ALA A 56 -0.62 6.48 -27.21
CA ALA A 56 -0.66 5.04 -27.01
C ALA A 56 -2.07 4.49 -27.23
N ARG A 57 -2.16 3.30 -27.82
CA ARG A 57 -3.46 2.66 -28.13
C ARG A 57 -4.08 1.95 -26.93
N HIS A 58 -3.27 1.45 -26.01
CA HIS A 58 -3.72 0.59 -24.92
C HIS A 58 -3.15 1.08 -23.57
N HIS A 59 -4.06 1.24 -22.60
CA HIS A 59 -3.76 1.55 -21.21
C HIS A 59 -4.44 0.49 -20.35
N CYS A 60 -3.93 -0.73 -20.46
CA CYS A 60 -4.47 -1.87 -19.73
C CYS A 60 -4.25 -1.68 -18.23
N SER A 61 -5.20 -2.09 -17.40
CA SER A 61 -5.11 -1.86 -15.96
C SER A 61 -5.54 -3.05 -15.13
N ALA A 62 -4.99 -3.16 -13.93
CA ALA A 62 -5.44 -4.07 -12.90
C ALA A 62 -5.22 -3.44 -11.52
N PHE A 63 -6.05 -3.78 -10.54
CA PHE A 63 -5.83 -3.38 -9.16
C PHE A 63 -6.32 -4.43 -8.16
N VAL A 64 -5.71 -4.40 -6.98
CA VAL A 64 -6.07 -5.20 -5.80
C VAL A 64 -6.15 -4.23 -4.63
N LEU A 65 -7.30 -4.17 -3.96
CA LEU A 65 -7.55 -3.21 -2.88
C LEU A 65 -8.05 -3.92 -1.62
N GLY A 66 -7.78 -3.27 -0.50
CA GLY A 66 -8.20 -3.68 0.83
C GLY A 66 -7.33 -4.77 1.44
N PRO A 67 -7.27 -4.85 2.77
CA PRO A 67 -6.43 -5.81 3.47
C PRO A 67 -6.84 -7.27 3.23
N ASP A 68 -8.09 -7.52 2.88
CA ASP A 68 -8.63 -8.83 2.53
C ASP A 68 -8.44 -9.18 1.03
N ARG A 69 -7.96 -8.22 0.23
CA ARG A 69 -7.71 -8.37 -1.22
C ARG A 69 -8.94 -8.81 -2.02
N MET A 70 -10.15 -8.55 -1.51
CA MET A 70 -11.40 -8.98 -2.15
C MET A 70 -11.83 -8.05 -3.28
N THR A 71 -11.41 -6.79 -3.25
CA THR A 71 -11.70 -5.84 -4.32
C THR A 71 -10.65 -5.92 -5.41
N GLN A 72 -10.99 -6.61 -6.49
CA GLN A 72 -10.10 -6.86 -7.63
C GLN A 72 -10.79 -6.47 -8.92
N ARG A 73 -10.08 -5.79 -9.83
CA ARG A 73 -10.57 -5.45 -11.17
C ARG A 73 -9.43 -5.51 -12.17
N SER A 74 -9.79 -5.77 -13.41
CA SER A 74 -8.86 -5.70 -14.55
C SER A 74 -9.56 -5.22 -15.82
N ASN A 75 -8.79 -4.61 -16.74
CA ASN A 75 -9.30 -4.09 -18.00
C ASN A 75 -8.25 -4.26 -19.10
N ASP A 76 -8.66 -4.85 -20.23
CA ASP A 76 -7.81 -5.10 -21.39
C ASP A 76 -7.65 -3.86 -22.32
N ASP A 77 -8.48 -2.83 -22.16
CA ASP A 77 -8.41 -1.57 -22.92
C ASP A 77 -8.19 -1.74 -24.43
N GLY A 78 -9.00 -2.60 -25.05
CA GLY A 78 -8.97 -2.86 -26.50
C GLY A 78 -7.93 -3.89 -26.95
N GLU A 79 -7.12 -4.46 -26.07
CA GLU A 79 -6.40 -5.71 -26.37
C GLU A 79 -7.40 -6.88 -26.48
N PRO A 80 -7.01 -7.99 -27.11
CA PRO A 80 -7.88 -9.18 -27.14
C PRO A 80 -8.28 -9.62 -25.74
N SER A 81 -9.56 -9.96 -25.56
CA SER A 81 -10.12 -10.27 -24.24
C SER A 81 -9.29 -11.27 -23.43
N GLY A 82 -8.97 -10.94 -22.19
CA GLY A 82 -8.21 -11.78 -21.26
C GLY A 82 -6.71 -11.85 -21.53
N THR A 83 -6.17 -11.05 -22.46
CA THR A 83 -4.74 -11.12 -22.81
C THR A 83 -3.88 -10.08 -22.11
N ALA A 84 -4.47 -9.09 -21.46
CA ALA A 84 -3.76 -8.02 -20.76
C ALA A 84 -4.17 -7.88 -19.29
N GLY A 85 -5.41 -7.49 -19.03
CA GLY A 85 -5.86 -7.20 -17.68
C GLY A 85 -5.81 -8.38 -16.73
N ALA A 86 -6.29 -9.54 -17.16
CA ALA A 86 -6.28 -10.75 -16.33
C ALA A 86 -4.86 -11.22 -15.95
N PRO A 87 -3.88 -11.32 -16.89
CA PRO A 87 -2.50 -11.65 -16.53
C PRO A 87 -1.82 -10.59 -15.65
N MET A 88 -2.16 -9.29 -15.81
CA MET A 88 -1.69 -8.23 -14.92
C MET A 88 -2.22 -8.44 -13.49
N LEU A 89 -3.52 -8.72 -13.34
CA LEU A 89 -4.13 -8.99 -12.06
C LEU A 89 -3.50 -10.21 -11.38
N GLU A 90 -3.29 -11.29 -12.13
CA GLU A 90 -2.64 -12.50 -11.61
C GLU A 90 -1.21 -12.21 -11.12
N ALA A 91 -0.47 -11.34 -11.81
CA ALA A 91 0.86 -10.91 -11.38
C ALA A 91 0.81 -10.10 -10.07
N LEU A 92 -0.16 -9.18 -9.92
CA LEU A 92 -0.37 -8.46 -8.66
C LEU A 92 -0.72 -9.40 -7.50
N LEU A 93 -1.61 -10.37 -7.75
CA LEU A 93 -2.04 -11.33 -6.72
C LEU A 93 -0.92 -12.24 -6.22
N LYS A 94 0.12 -12.44 -7.02
CA LYS A 94 1.35 -13.16 -6.65
C LYS A 94 2.42 -12.27 -6.04
N GLY A 95 2.23 -10.94 -6.08
CA GLY A 95 3.17 -9.97 -5.53
C GLY A 95 3.29 -10.09 -4.01
N SER A 96 4.51 -9.84 -3.52
CA SER A 96 4.86 -9.95 -2.11
C SER A 96 6.09 -9.11 -1.79
N ALA A 97 6.17 -8.58 -0.56
CA ALA A 97 7.39 -7.99 -0.01
C ALA A 97 8.36 -9.05 0.52
N VAL A 98 7.87 -10.25 0.81
CA VAL A 98 8.67 -11.38 1.29
C VAL A 98 8.42 -12.59 0.41
N ASP A 99 9.47 -13.25 -0.04
CA ASP A 99 9.38 -14.44 -0.87
C ASP A 99 8.46 -15.52 -0.24
N GLY A 100 7.44 -15.91 -0.98
CA GLY A 100 6.54 -17.00 -0.66
C GLY A 100 5.19 -16.61 -0.04
N GLU A 101 4.97 -15.36 0.33
CA GLU A 101 3.68 -14.87 0.84
C GLU A 101 3.05 -13.86 -0.12
N ALA A 102 1.88 -14.19 -0.66
CA ALA A 102 1.14 -13.28 -1.54
C ALA A 102 0.35 -12.27 -0.71
N ASP A 103 0.98 -11.17 -0.34
CA ASP A 103 0.46 -10.18 0.61
C ASP A 103 0.25 -8.77 0.02
N LEU A 104 0.59 -8.55 -1.26
CA LEU A 104 0.48 -7.24 -1.91
C LEU A 104 -0.99 -6.82 -2.07
N SER A 105 -1.33 -5.63 -1.56
CA SER A 105 -2.65 -5.01 -1.70
C SER A 105 -2.55 -3.49 -1.82
N ASP A 106 -3.69 -2.81 -1.97
CA ASP A 106 -3.80 -1.37 -2.17
C ASP A 106 -2.88 -0.87 -3.30
N VAL A 107 -2.87 -1.60 -4.40
CA VAL A 107 -2.02 -1.32 -5.57
C VAL A 107 -2.82 -1.30 -6.86
N ALA A 108 -2.55 -0.30 -7.69
CA ALA A 108 -3.01 -0.24 -9.07
C ALA A 108 -1.80 -0.35 -10.01
N ALA A 109 -1.95 -1.16 -11.05
CA ALA A 109 -1.02 -1.28 -12.16
C ALA A 109 -1.68 -0.82 -13.45
N VAL A 110 -0.98 0.04 -14.20
CA VAL A 110 -1.36 0.40 -15.57
C VAL A 110 -0.19 0.07 -16.48
N VAL A 111 -0.45 -0.65 -17.56
CA VAL A 111 0.54 -0.93 -18.61
C VAL A 111 0.12 -0.21 -19.87
N VAL A 112 0.92 0.78 -20.26
CA VAL A 112 0.79 1.52 -21.52
C VAL A 112 1.59 0.78 -22.58
N ARG A 113 0.94 0.43 -23.69
CA ARG A 113 1.61 -0.29 -24.77
C ARG A 113 1.68 0.50 -26.07
N TYR A 114 2.91 0.54 -26.63
CA TYR A 114 3.17 0.95 -28.01
C TYR A 114 3.49 -0.26 -28.88
N PHE A 115 2.77 -0.43 -29.98
CA PHE A 115 2.97 -1.54 -30.91
C PHE A 115 4.23 -1.37 -31.74
N GLY A 116 5.10 -2.35 -31.73
CA GLY A 116 6.39 -2.35 -32.43
C GLY A 116 6.38 -2.93 -33.84
N GLY A 117 5.20 -3.14 -34.45
CA GLY A 117 5.09 -3.67 -35.81
C GLY A 117 5.16 -5.20 -35.92
N ILE A 118 5.45 -5.92 -34.82
CA ILE A 118 5.53 -7.40 -34.80
C ILE A 118 4.41 -7.94 -33.88
N LEU A 119 3.55 -8.77 -34.45
CA LEU A 119 2.47 -9.39 -33.68
C LEU A 119 3.02 -10.37 -32.63
N LEU A 120 2.52 -10.25 -31.41
CA LEU A 120 2.87 -11.14 -30.29
C LEU A 120 2.02 -12.41 -30.29
N GLY A 121 0.79 -12.31 -30.78
CA GLY A 121 -0.26 -13.32 -30.61
C GLY A 121 -0.82 -13.35 -29.17
N ALA A 122 -1.95 -14.00 -28.96
CA ALA A 122 -2.62 -14.02 -27.65
C ALA A 122 -1.71 -14.52 -26.52
N GLY A 123 -1.05 -15.66 -26.69
CA GLY A 123 -0.10 -16.20 -25.69
C GLY A 123 1.14 -15.31 -25.47
N GLY A 124 1.57 -14.57 -26.49
CA GLY A 124 2.65 -13.59 -26.37
C GLY A 124 2.23 -12.34 -25.60
N LEU A 125 0.98 -11.88 -25.78
CA LEU A 125 0.42 -10.77 -25.02
C LEU A 125 0.28 -11.13 -23.54
N VAL A 126 -0.31 -12.28 -23.21
CA VAL A 126 -0.44 -12.77 -21.83
C VAL A 126 0.91 -12.75 -21.12
N ARG A 127 1.96 -13.31 -21.75
CA ARG A 127 3.31 -13.30 -21.17
C ARG A 127 3.87 -11.90 -21.02
N ALA A 128 3.71 -11.04 -22.02
CA ALA A 128 4.26 -9.69 -22.02
C ALA A 128 3.65 -8.83 -20.91
N TYR A 129 2.32 -8.86 -20.74
CA TYR A 129 1.64 -8.11 -19.68
C TYR A 129 1.97 -8.64 -18.29
N SER A 130 1.96 -9.97 -18.10
CA SER A 130 2.36 -10.58 -16.82
C SER A 130 3.81 -10.26 -16.48
N GLU A 131 4.74 -10.40 -17.44
CA GLU A 131 6.16 -10.10 -17.25
C GLU A 131 6.40 -8.61 -16.94
N SER A 132 5.68 -7.69 -17.63
CA SER A 132 5.81 -6.26 -17.38
C SER A 132 5.47 -5.89 -15.94
N VAL A 133 4.36 -6.42 -15.40
CA VAL A 133 3.96 -6.17 -14.01
C VAL A 133 4.93 -6.85 -13.04
N SER A 134 5.30 -8.11 -13.28
CA SER A 134 6.22 -8.84 -12.40
C SER A 134 7.60 -8.18 -12.31
N ARG A 135 8.14 -7.66 -13.41
CA ARG A 135 9.43 -6.93 -13.41
C ARG A 135 9.32 -5.57 -12.71
N ALA A 136 8.19 -4.88 -12.88
CA ALA A 136 7.95 -3.64 -12.17
C ALA A 136 7.89 -3.89 -10.65
N LEU A 137 7.18 -4.92 -10.21
CA LEU A 137 7.11 -5.31 -8.79
C LEU A 137 8.48 -5.70 -8.22
N ALA A 138 9.29 -6.42 -8.99
CA ALA A 138 10.63 -6.83 -8.55
C ALA A 138 11.60 -5.67 -8.28
N THR A 139 11.28 -4.46 -8.77
CA THR A 139 12.10 -3.24 -8.59
C THR A 139 11.39 -2.13 -7.84
N ALA A 140 10.10 -2.30 -7.56
CA ALA A 140 9.33 -1.33 -6.82
C ALA A 140 9.72 -1.30 -5.32
N PRO A 141 9.85 -0.13 -4.72
CA PRO A 141 9.94 -0.03 -3.28
C PRO A 141 8.61 -0.46 -2.67
N LEU A 142 8.64 -1.45 -1.79
CA LEU A 142 7.48 -1.91 -1.06
C LEU A 142 7.60 -1.52 0.41
N ILE A 143 6.46 -1.19 1.01
CA ILE A 143 6.34 -0.92 2.44
C ILE A 143 5.26 -1.82 3.03
N TRP A 144 5.36 -2.05 4.34
CA TRP A 144 4.33 -2.75 5.07
C TRP A 144 3.26 -1.81 5.56
N ARG A 145 2.03 -2.31 5.61
CA ARG A 145 0.92 -1.70 6.35
C ARG A 145 0.47 -2.65 7.44
N GLU A 146 0.36 -2.13 8.64
CA GLU A 146 -0.12 -2.88 9.80
C GLU A 146 -1.37 -2.23 10.38
N ARG A 147 -2.30 -3.07 10.82
CA ARG A 147 -3.46 -2.61 11.56
C ARG A 147 -3.06 -2.36 13.00
N LEU A 148 -2.98 -1.08 13.38
CA LEU A 148 -2.55 -0.63 14.68
C LEU A 148 -3.67 0.13 15.39
N ARG A 149 -3.66 0.09 16.71
CA ARG A 149 -4.50 0.90 17.56
C ARG A 149 -3.88 2.28 17.71
N LEU A 150 -4.65 3.30 17.38
CA LEU A 150 -4.25 4.68 17.59
C LEU A 150 -4.63 5.14 18.99
N MET A 151 -3.71 5.84 19.64
CA MET A 151 -3.92 6.46 20.96
C MET A 151 -3.44 7.90 20.92
N SER A 152 -4.04 8.76 21.74
CA SER A 152 -3.61 10.13 21.96
C SER A 152 -3.05 10.29 23.36
N VAL A 153 -1.93 11.00 23.48
CA VAL A 153 -1.32 11.39 24.76
C VAL A 153 -1.13 12.91 24.77
N GLU A 154 -1.74 13.59 25.72
CA GLU A 154 -1.47 15.00 25.93
C GLU A 154 -0.29 15.20 26.88
N ALA A 155 0.67 16.02 26.46
CA ALA A 155 1.84 16.37 27.26
C ALA A 155 2.04 17.89 27.27
N PRO A 156 2.49 18.48 28.38
CA PRO A 156 2.86 19.90 28.42
C PRO A 156 3.92 20.20 27.35
N HIS A 157 3.79 21.34 26.66
CA HIS A 157 4.70 21.74 25.56
C HIS A 157 6.19 21.59 25.92
N GLY A 158 6.57 21.95 27.17
CA GLY A 158 7.96 21.85 27.60
C GLY A 158 8.52 20.44 27.75
N SER A 159 7.67 19.41 27.77
CA SER A 159 8.05 18.00 27.94
C SER A 159 7.67 17.12 26.75
N ALA A 160 6.82 17.60 25.84
CA ALA A 160 6.29 16.82 24.74
C ALA A 160 7.38 16.23 23.83
N GLY A 161 8.36 17.04 23.42
CA GLY A 161 9.45 16.58 22.55
C GLY A 161 10.35 15.52 23.22
N ARG A 162 10.58 15.64 24.54
CA ARG A 162 11.30 14.59 25.28
C ARG A 162 10.48 13.30 25.35
N LEU A 163 9.20 13.40 25.66
CA LEU A 163 8.30 12.24 25.71
C LEU A 163 8.22 11.55 24.35
N GLU A 164 8.13 12.30 23.25
CA GLU A 164 8.15 11.77 21.90
C GLU A 164 9.42 10.95 21.63
N ASN A 165 10.59 11.51 21.97
CA ASN A 165 11.87 10.81 21.80
C ASN A 165 11.95 9.53 22.66
N ASP A 166 11.50 9.60 23.90
CA ASP A 166 11.47 8.45 24.80
C ASP A 166 10.53 7.34 24.24
N LEU A 167 9.36 7.71 23.75
CA LEU A 167 8.41 6.76 23.12
C LEU A 167 9.00 6.10 21.87
N ARG A 168 9.63 6.88 20.98
CA ARG A 168 10.33 6.35 19.79
C ARG A 168 11.47 5.40 20.17
N ALA A 169 12.24 5.73 21.20
CA ALA A 169 13.31 4.86 21.70
C ALA A 169 12.80 3.52 22.24
N PHE A 170 11.55 3.47 22.70
CA PHE A 170 10.87 2.24 23.12
C PHE A 170 10.16 1.50 21.97
N GLY A 171 10.34 1.93 20.72
CA GLY A 171 9.71 1.30 19.55
C GLY A 171 8.23 1.66 19.35
N ILE A 172 7.73 2.70 20.02
CA ILE A 172 6.35 3.20 19.80
C ILE A 172 6.35 4.15 18.60
N SER A 173 5.50 3.87 17.63
CA SER A 173 5.34 4.73 16.46
C SER A 173 4.57 6.00 16.83
N VAL A 174 5.21 7.17 16.70
CA VAL A 174 4.54 8.47 16.78
C VAL A 174 4.12 8.88 15.38
N VAL A 175 2.82 8.81 15.11
CA VAL A 175 2.24 9.02 13.76
C VAL A 175 1.74 10.44 13.52
N GLY A 176 1.73 11.27 14.56
CA GLY A 176 1.37 12.68 14.43
C GLY A 176 1.59 13.44 15.73
N THR A 177 1.74 14.76 15.60
CA THR A 177 1.90 15.69 16.71
C THR A 177 1.10 16.94 16.40
N ASP A 178 0.20 17.34 17.30
CA ASP A 178 -0.65 18.52 17.16
C ASP A 178 -0.47 19.42 18.39
N ASP A 179 -0.05 20.66 18.14
CA ASP A 179 0.12 21.67 19.19
C ASP A 179 -1.21 22.36 19.49
N GLY A 180 -1.75 22.09 20.67
CA GLY A 180 -2.92 22.78 21.22
C GLY A 180 -2.53 24.04 22.01
N PRO A 181 -3.51 24.81 22.52
CA PRO A 181 -3.22 26.06 23.27
C PRO A 181 -2.45 25.84 24.59
N THR A 182 -2.60 24.71 25.23
CA THR A 182 -2.05 24.42 26.58
C THR A 182 -1.17 23.18 26.62
N ALA A 183 -1.27 22.29 25.65
CA ALA A 183 -0.56 21.02 25.59
C ALA A 183 -0.34 20.59 24.14
N THR A 184 0.66 19.74 23.92
CA THR A 184 0.90 19.03 22.67
C THR A 184 0.25 17.66 22.72
N SER A 185 -0.57 17.32 21.74
CA SER A 185 -1.16 15.99 21.57
C SER A 185 -0.25 15.14 20.69
N LEU A 186 0.24 14.03 21.24
CA LEU A 186 1.01 13.03 20.50
C LEU A 186 0.07 11.91 20.06
N ARG A 187 -0.05 11.68 18.76
CA ARG A 187 -0.80 10.55 18.21
C ARG A 187 0.13 9.38 18.00
N LEU A 188 -0.18 8.26 18.63
CA LEU A 188 0.65 7.06 18.72
C LEU A 188 -0.05 5.89 18.06
N ALA A 189 0.74 4.98 17.48
CA ALA A 189 0.26 3.71 16.99
C ALA A 189 0.92 2.57 17.78
N ILE A 190 0.10 1.71 18.35
CA ILE A 190 0.51 0.52 19.10
C ILE A 190 -0.13 -0.73 18.49
N GLU A 191 0.42 -1.89 18.81
CA GLU A 191 -0.13 -3.17 18.38
C GLU A 191 -1.63 -3.30 18.76
N ASP A 192 -2.47 -3.76 17.81
CA ASP A 192 -3.89 -4.02 18.05
C ASP A 192 -4.09 -5.39 18.72
N ALA A 193 -3.53 -5.55 19.91
CA ALA A 193 -3.66 -6.74 20.75
C ALA A 193 -4.39 -6.42 22.04
N GLU A 194 -5.12 -7.40 22.58
CA GLU A 194 -6.00 -7.23 23.75
C GLU A 194 -5.31 -6.60 24.96
N ARG A 195 -4.02 -6.92 25.19
CA ARG A 195 -3.25 -6.42 26.34
C ARG A 195 -2.32 -5.26 26.01
N ALA A 196 -2.15 -4.89 24.74
CA ALA A 196 -1.19 -3.88 24.32
C ALA A 196 -1.52 -2.49 24.91
N GLY A 197 -2.79 -2.11 24.95
CA GLY A 197 -3.23 -0.84 25.52
C GLY A 197 -2.89 -0.72 27.01
N ALA A 198 -3.18 -1.74 27.81
CA ALA A 198 -2.86 -1.74 29.24
C ALA A 198 -1.35 -1.70 29.50
N ALA A 199 -0.58 -2.50 28.79
CA ALA A 199 0.88 -2.51 28.89
C ALA A 199 1.49 -1.15 28.48
N PHE A 200 0.89 -0.50 27.47
CA PHE A 200 1.32 0.84 27.08
C PHE A 200 0.99 1.88 28.15
N GLN A 201 -0.18 1.85 28.78
CA GLN A 201 -0.54 2.76 29.87
C GLN A 201 0.45 2.63 31.06
N GLU A 202 0.78 1.42 31.49
CA GLU A 202 1.76 1.19 32.55
C GLU A 202 3.14 1.77 32.21
N ARG A 203 3.57 1.59 30.97
CA ARG A 203 4.83 2.15 30.48
C ARG A 203 4.81 3.68 30.44
N LEU A 204 3.72 4.26 29.93
CA LEU A 204 3.54 5.71 29.88
C LEU A 204 3.55 6.33 31.28
N ALA A 205 2.87 5.71 32.23
CA ALA A 205 2.88 6.13 33.62
C ALA A 205 4.30 6.12 34.22
N THR A 206 5.11 5.11 33.90
CA THR A 206 6.51 5.03 34.34
C THR A 206 7.35 6.14 33.75
N LEU A 207 7.20 6.42 32.42
CA LEU A 207 7.96 7.46 31.72
C LEU A 207 7.61 8.88 32.20
N THR A 208 6.34 9.12 32.52
CA THR A 208 5.85 10.46 32.87
C THR A 208 5.64 10.69 34.36
N GLY A 209 5.97 9.69 35.21
CA GLY A 209 5.65 9.75 36.63
C GLY A 209 4.16 9.83 36.92
N GLY A 210 3.31 9.28 36.03
CA GLY A 210 1.87 9.35 36.10
C GLY A 210 1.28 10.66 35.59
N GLY A 211 2.09 11.55 35.00
CA GLY A 211 1.67 12.86 34.52
C GLY A 211 0.87 12.86 33.21
N CYS A 212 0.88 11.75 32.46
CA CYS A 212 0.13 11.62 31.19
C CYS A 212 -0.68 10.32 31.18
N VAL A 213 -1.81 10.37 30.49
CA VAL A 213 -2.69 9.21 30.25
C VAL A 213 -2.94 9.11 28.75
N ALA A 214 -2.88 7.90 28.22
CA ALA A 214 -3.24 7.66 26.82
C ALA A 214 -4.75 7.41 26.70
N VAL A 215 -5.35 8.00 25.68
CA VAL A 215 -6.74 7.84 25.31
C VAL A 215 -6.84 7.04 24.03
N ASP A 216 -7.64 5.99 24.02
CA ASP A 216 -7.93 5.21 22.81
C ASP A 216 -8.67 6.09 21.81
N LEU A 217 -8.24 6.06 20.53
CA LEU A 217 -8.91 6.70 19.41
C LEU A 217 -9.64 5.65 18.58
N GLU A 218 -8.95 5.12 17.58
CA GLU A 218 -9.50 4.18 16.63
C GLU A 218 -8.43 3.15 16.23
N THR A 219 -8.82 2.12 15.50
CA THR A 219 -7.87 1.24 14.83
C THR A 219 -7.69 1.71 13.39
N SER A 220 -6.45 1.81 12.93
CA SER A 220 -6.13 2.28 11.58
C SER A 220 -4.98 1.49 10.96
N TRP A 221 -4.91 1.54 9.63
CA TRP A 221 -3.80 0.98 8.87
C TRP A 221 -2.68 2.02 8.80
N VAL A 222 -1.50 1.66 9.30
CA VAL A 222 -0.33 2.53 9.42
C VAL A 222 0.82 1.95 8.61
N ASP A 223 1.52 2.81 7.89
CA ASP A 223 2.74 2.43 7.19
C ASP A 223 3.85 2.16 8.20
N VAL A 224 4.48 1.00 8.08
CA VAL A 224 5.59 0.58 8.93
C VAL A 224 6.80 0.22 8.07
N PRO A 225 8.02 0.59 8.51
CA PRO A 225 9.25 0.33 7.76
C PRO A 225 9.60 -1.16 7.64
#